data_a91f221b9fe3b6b4e8ee3cad4920cf85
#
_entry.id   a91f221b9fe3b6b4e8ee3cad4920cf85
#
_cell.length_a   1.000
_cell.length_b   1.000
_cell.length_c   1.000
_cell.angle_alpha   90.00
_cell.angle_beta   90.00
_cell.angle_gamma   90.00
#
_symmetry.space_group_name_H-M   'P 1'
#
loop_
_entity.id
_entity.type
_entity.pdbx_description
1 polymer ?
#
loop_
_entity_poly.entity_id
_entity_poly.type
_entity_poly.pdbx_seq_one_letter_code
_entity_poly.pdbx_strand_id
1 'polypeptide(L)'
;SKPRSIVVLPAKNSSPDITAARSLVSVVTAPLAESGYYVFPVAVVDKTFEQNGLTSGAEAQAVSTAKLYEIFHADAALYIDIDSYGSQYRVVDSVTEVSATARLVDLRSGKQIWSGKGYASDAQDNSNNGLLGMLITAAVKQMSSNMSDKSHDIAIIAGATMLTADGRNGSILPGPRAKVKTAL
;
A
#
# COMPACT_ATOMS: atom_id res chain seq x y z
N SER A 1 14.49 5.29 -16.50
CA SER A 1 14.42 6.49 -15.63
C SER A 1 13.52 6.18 -14.43
N LYS A 2 13.74 6.86 -13.30
CA LYS A 2 12.86 6.71 -12.13
C LYS A 2 11.47 7.27 -12.47
N PRO A 3 10.36 6.59 -12.09
CA PRO A 3 9.03 7.12 -12.28
C PRO A 3 8.83 8.40 -11.47
N ARG A 4 8.08 9.36 -12.01
CA ARG A 4 7.71 10.60 -11.31
C ARG A 4 6.28 10.54 -10.78
N SER A 5 5.44 9.77 -11.47
CA SER A 5 4.03 9.63 -11.16
C SER A 5 3.63 8.16 -11.04
N ILE A 6 2.77 7.88 -10.08
CA ILE A 6 2.27 6.53 -9.77
C ILE A 6 0.75 6.57 -9.75
N VAL A 7 0.12 5.69 -10.51
CA VAL A 7 -1.30 5.35 -10.36
C VAL A 7 -1.40 4.12 -9.47
N VAL A 8 -2.16 4.22 -8.37
CA VAL A 8 -2.47 3.08 -7.50
C VAL A 8 -3.73 2.42 -8.02
N LEU A 9 -3.62 1.17 -8.44
CA LEU A 9 -4.77 0.42 -8.96
C LEU A 9 -5.65 -0.10 -7.81
N PRO A 10 -6.95 -0.34 -8.04
CA PRO A 10 -7.79 -1.08 -7.11
C PRO A 10 -7.12 -2.38 -6.68
N ALA A 11 -7.05 -2.62 -5.37
CA ALA A 11 -6.36 -3.79 -4.83
C ALA A 11 -7.15 -5.07 -5.06
N LYS A 12 -6.45 -6.17 -5.36
CA LYS A 12 -7.03 -7.51 -5.24
C LYS A 12 -7.16 -7.84 -3.76
N ASN A 13 -8.28 -8.44 -3.39
CA ASN A 13 -8.58 -8.78 -2.01
C ASN A 13 -8.90 -10.26 -1.89
N SER A 14 -8.02 -11.00 -1.21
CA SER A 14 -8.21 -12.41 -0.87
C SER A 14 -8.75 -12.60 0.56
N SER A 15 -8.91 -11.51 1.32
CA SER A 15 -9.48 -11.56 2.66
C SER A 15 -11.02 -11.61 2.62
N PRO A 16 -11.68 -12.06 3.68
CA PRO A 16 -13.14 -12.05 3.78
C PRO A 16 -13.73 -10.65 4.02
N ASP A 17 -12.91 -9.66 4.37
CA ASP A 17 -13.35 -8.28 4.63
C ASP A 17 -13.51 -7.52 3.32
N ILE A 18 -14.74 -7.16 2.98
CA ILE A 18 -15.08 -6.45 1.74
C ILE A 18 -14.53 -5.01 1.71
N THR A 19 -14.19 -4.43 2.85
CA THR A 19 -13.66 -3.06 2.96
C THR A 19 -12.15 -3.00 2.79
N ALA A 20 -11.46 -4.13 2.87
CA ALA A 20 -10.00 -4.23 2.89
C ALA A 20 -9.32 -3.52 1.71
N ALA A 21 -9.81 -3.74 0.49
CA ALA A 21 -9.23 -3.15 -0.72
C ALA A 21 -9.26 -1.60 -0.66
N ARG A 22 -10.41 -1.04 -0.32
CA ARG A 22 -10.58 0.42 -0.22
C ARG A 22 -9.78 1.01 0.93
N SER A 23 -9.79 0.34 2.09
CA SER A 23 -9.03 0.76 3.26
C SER A 23 -7.53 0.81 2.96
N LEU A 24 -6.95 -0.27 2.43
CA LEU A 24 -5.51 -0.31 2.15
C LEU A 24 -5.09 0.69 1.07
N VAL A 25 -5.85 0.81 -0.02
CA VAL A 25 -5.56 1.79 -1.09
C VAL A 25 -5.59 3.22 -0.55
N SER A 26 -6.47 3.54 0.39
CA SER A 26 -6.53 4.88 0.98
C SER A 26 -5.28 5.25 1.78
N VAL A 27 -4.64 4.28 2.45
CA VAL A 27 -3.48 4.54 3.33
C VAL A 27 -2.13 4.48 2.61
N VAL A 28 -2.03 3.82 1.45
CA VAL A 28 -0.76 3.70 0.72
C VAL A 28 -0.36 4.97 -0.05
N THR A 29 -1.28 5.88 -0.27
CA THR A 29 -1.02 7.13 -1.00
C THR A 29 -0.09 8.07 -0.24
N ALA A 30 -0.24 8.18 1.08
CA ALA A 30 0.56 9.06 1.92
C ALA A 30 2.06 8.68 1.90
N PRO A 31 2.48 7.44 2.22
CA PRO A 31 3.89 7.07 2.18
C PRO A 31 4.52 7.19 0.78
N LEU A 32 3.77 6.98 -0.29
CA LEU A 32 4.26 7.21 -1.66
C LEU A 32 4.50 8.70 -1.93
N ALA A 33 3.56 9.57 -1.54
CA ALA A 33 3.69 11.01 -1.71
C ALA A 33 4.85 11.56 -0.86
N GLU A 34 5.01 11.10 0.38
CA GLU A 34 6.12 11.44 1.28
C GLU A 34 7.47 10.94 0.73
N SER A 35 7.46 9.81 0.03
CA SER A 35 8.64 9.29 -0.68
C SER A 35 8.99 10.09 -1.94
N GLY A 36 8.21 11.13 -2.28
CA GLY A 36 8.53 12.08 -3.34
C GLY A 36 7.93 11.74 -4.71
N TYR A 37 6.90 10.90 -4.77
CA TYR A 37 6.14 10.63 -5.98
C TYR A 37 4.91 11.53 -6.11
N TYR A 38 4.48 11.78 -7.34
CA TYR A 38 3.11 12.22 -7.58
C TYR A 38 2.20 10.99 -7.59
N VAL A 39 1.17 11.00 -6.76
CA VAL A 39 0.19 9.90 -6.69
C VAL A 39 -1.15 10.41 -7.21
N PHE A 40 -1.73 9.68 -8.16
CA PHE A 40 -3.04 10.01 -8.70
C PHE A 40 -4.11 9.89 -7.61
N PRO A 41 -5.10 10.81 -7.55
CA PRO A 41 -6.19 10.73 -6.59
C PRO A 41 -6.97 9.42 -6.73
N VAL A 42 -7.07 8.65 -5.65
CA VAL A 42 -7.73 7.34 -5.63
C VAL A 42 -9.16 7.40 -6.17
N ALA A 43 -9.92 8.41 -5.76
CA ALA A 43 -11.31 8.57 -6.21
C ALA A 43 -11.43 8.76 -7.74
N VAL A 44 -10.45 9.41 -8.37
CA VAL A 44 -10.41 9.58 -9.83
C VAL A 44 -10.10 8.24 -10.50
N VAL A 45 -9.15 7.50 -9.96
CA VAL A 45 -8.76 6.18 -10.48
C VAL A 45 -9.93 5.21 -10.37
N ASP A 46 -10.55 5.08 -9.20
CA ASP A 46 -11.71 4.22 -8.97
C ASP A 46 -12.86 4.56 -9.93
N LYS A 47 -13.17 5.86 -10.05
CA LYS A 47 -14.25 6.31 -10.94
C LYS A 47 -13.96 5.99 -12.41
N THR A 48 -12.72 6.09 -12.84
CA THR A 48 -12.31 5.73 -14.20
C THR A 48 -12.56 4.25 -14.48
N PHE A 49 -12.19 3.36 -13.54
CA PHE A 49 -12.44 1.93 -13.68
C PHE A 49 -13.94 1.60 -13.66
N GLU A 50 -14.70 2.15 -12.72
CA GLU A 50 -16.16 1.97 -12.63
C GLU A 50 -16.88 2.38 -13.92
N GLN A 51 -16.52 3.53 -14.50
CA GLN A 51 -17.11 4.02 -15.75
C GLN A 51 -16.83 3.11 -16.96
N ASN A 52 -15.79 2.30 -16.88
CA ASN A 52 -15.43 1.29 -17.88
C ASN A 52 -15.94 -0.11 -17.53
N GLY A 53 -16.80 -0.24 -16.50
CA GLY A 53 -17.40 -1.50 -16.09
C GLY A 53 -16.46 -2.44 -15.33
N LEU A 54 -15.31 -1.94 -14.88
CA LEU A 54 -14.31 -2.69 -14.11
C LEU A 54 -14.51 -2.38 -12.63
N THR A 55 -15.17 -3.28 -11.92
CA THR A 55 -15.60 -3.03 -10.54
C THR A 55 -14.81 -3.78 -9.48
N SER A 56 -13.92 -4.68 -9.90
CA SER A 56 -13.05 -5.44 -9.01
C SER A 56 -11.56 -5.14 -9.22
N GLY A 57 -10.77 -5.33 -8.16
CA GLY A 57 -9.31 -5.20 -8.26
C GLY A 57 -8.70 -6.20 -9.25
N ALA A 58 -9.28 -7.38 -9.39
CA ALA A 58 -8.81 -8.39 -10.35
C ALA A 58 -8.99 -7.91 -11.79
N GLU A 59 -10.14 -7.33 -12.14
CA GLU A 59 -10.40 -6.77 -13.46
C GLU A 59 -9.52 -5.56 -13.74
N ALA A 60 -9.41 -4.62 -12.79
CA ALA A 60 -8.57 -3.45 -12.92
C ALA A 60 -7.09 -3.81 -13.15
N GLN A 61 -6.59 -4.81 -12.43
CA GLN A 61 -5.20 -5.26 -12.55
C GLN A 61 -4.94 -6.15 -13.78
N ALA A 62 -5.99 -6.62 -14.47
CA ALA A 62 -5.87 -7.33 -15.73
C ALA A 62 -5.74 -6.40 -16.95
N VAL A 63 -5.98 -5.09 -16.77
CA VAL A 63 -5.80 -4.09 -17.83
C VAL A 63 -4.32 -4.03 -18.21
N SER A 64 -4.03 -4.02 -19.52
CA SER A 64 -2.65 -3.97 -20.02
C SER A 64 -1.95 -2.67 -19.61
N THR A 65 -0.63 -2.74 -19.38
CA THR A 65 0.19 -1.57 -19.02
C THR A 65 0.12 -0.47 -20.09
N ALA A 66 0.04 -0.85 -21.35
CA ALA A 66 -0.13 0.09 -22.47
C ALA A 66 -1.45 0.86 -22.36
N LYS A 67 -2.54 0.17 -22.00
CA LYS A 67 -3.86 0.80 -21.82
C LYS A 67 -3.89 1.69 -20.59
N LEU A 68 -3.28 1.27 -19.48
CA LEU A 68 -3.13 2.09 -18.29
C LEU A 68 -2.32 3.37 -18.59
N TYR A 69 -1.26 3.25 -19.40
CA TYR A 69 -0.48 4.41 -19.82
C TYR A 69 -1.32 5.37 -20.71
N GLU A 70 -2.08 4.84 -21.64
CA GLU A 70 -2.98 5.63 -22.49
C GLU A 70 -4.02 6.42 -21.68
N ILE A 71 -4.60 5.80 -20.64
CA ILE A 71 -5.67 6.41 -19.83
C ILE A 71 -5.10 7.44 -18.85
N PHE A 72 -4.08 7.07 -18.09
CA PHE A 72 -3.61 7.88 -16.95
C PHE A 72 -2.36 8.70 -17.26
N HIS A 73 -1.61 8.39 -18.32
CA HIS A 73 -0.30 8.99 -18.62
C HIS A 73 0.66 8.95 -17.40
N ALA A 74 0.48 7.97 -16.51
CA ALA A 74 1.34 7.74 -15.39
C ALA A 74 2.64 7.04 -15.81
N ASP A 75 3.74 7.32 -15.12
CA ASP A 75 5.01 6.63 -15.41
C ASP A 75 4.98 5.18 -14.92
N ALA A 76 4.33 4.91 -13.79
CA ALA A 76 4.22 3.58 -13.22
C ALA A 76 2.85 3.31 -12.59
N ALA A 77 2.50 2.03 -12.47
CA ALA A 77 1.34 1.57 -11.72
C ALA A 77 1.77 0.73 -10.52
N LEU A 78 1.12 0.96 -9.39
CA LEU A 78 1.24 0.14 -8.19
C LEU A 78 0.09 -0.88 -8.17
N TYR A 79 0.46 -2.15 -8.15
CA TYR A 79 -0.43 -3.30 -8.01
C TYR A 79 -0.34 -3.78 -6.57
N ILE A 80 -1.47 -4.03 -5.93
CA ILE A 80 -1.54 -4.50 -4.55
C ILE A 80 -2.42 -5.74 -4.48
N ASP A 81 -1.90 -6.78 -3.85
CA ASP A 81 -2.61 -8.01 -3.55
C ASP A 81 -2.70 -8.15 -2.02
N ILE A 82 -3.92 -8.18 -1.47
CA ILE A 82 -4.18 -8.32 -0.03
C ILE A 82 -4.34 -9.79 0.28
N ASP A 83 -3.46 -10.32 1.12
CA ASP A 83 -3.47 -11.72 1.55
C ASP A 83 -4.37 -11.91 2.78
N SER A 84 -4.24 -11.02 3.78
CA SER A 84 -5.08 -11.02 4.98
C SER A 84 -5.42 -9.60 5.41
N TYR A 85 -6.61 -9.43 5.99
CA TYR A 85 -7.08 -8.17 6.54
C TYR A 85 -8.13 -8.42 7.61
N GLY A 86 -7.93 -7.82 8.80
CA GLY A 86 -8.87 -7.90 9.89
C GLY A 86 -8.56 -8.99 10.92
N SER A 87 -9.55 -9.37 11.70
CA SER A 87 -9.38 -10.31 12.80
C SER A 87 -9.25 -11.75 12.31
N GLN A 88 -8.20 -12.41 12.75
CA GLN A 88 -7.95 -13.83 12.56
C GLN A 88 -8.20 -14.56 13.87
N TYR A 89 -9.17 -15.48 13.87
CA TYR A 89 -9.46 -16.31 15.04
C TYR A 89 -8.47 -17.46 15.13
N ARG A 90 -7.71 -17.51 16.22
CA ARG A 90 -6.81 -18.61 16.56
C ARG A 90 -7.41 -19.41 17.71
N VAL A 91 -6.91 -20.62 17.92
CA VAL A 91 -7.45 -21.54 18.96
C VAL A 91 -7.42 -20.95 20.38
N VAL A 92 -6.50 -20.01 20.64
CA VAL A 92 -6.24 -19.47 22.00
C VAL A 92 -6.57 -17.98 22.10
N ASP A 93 -6.51 -17.25 20.96
CA ASP A 93 -6.72 -15.80 20.91
C ASP A 93 -7.25 -15.34 19.54
N SER A 94 -7.59 -14.07 19.46
CA SER A 94 -7.87 -13.41 18.18
C SER A 94 -6.84 -12.31 17.93
N VAL A 95 -6.31 -12.27 16.72
CA VAL A 95 -5.30 -11.31 16.29
C VAL A 95 -5.84 -10.52 15.12
N THR A 96 -5.67 -9.21 15.16
CA THR A 96 -5.94 -8.36 14.00
C THR A 96 -4.66 -8.21 13.20
N GLU A 97 -4.70 -8.59 11.93
CA GLU A 97 -3.53 -8.50 11.06
C GLU A 97 -3.89 -7.97 9.67
N VAL A 98 -2.91 -7.35 9.05
CA VAL A 98 -2.95 -6.94 7.65
C VAL A 98 -1.67 -7.43 6.97
N SER A 99 -1.82 -8.19 5.89
CA SER A 99 -0.72 -8.65 5.05
C SER A 99 -1.06 -8.36 3.59
N ALA A 100 -0.13 -7.72 2.90
CA ALA A 100 -0.27 -7.40 1.49
C ALA A 100 1.07 -7.44 0.78
N THR A 101 1.04 -7.78 -0.49
CA THR A 101 2.18 -7.65 -1.39
C THR A 101 1.91 -6.55 -2.41
N ALA A 102 2.96 -5.85 -2.80
CA ALA A 102 2.86 -4.82 -3.83
C ALA A 102 3.98 -4.94 -4.85
N ARG A 103 3.68 -4.55 -6.09
CA ARG A 103 4.66 -4.44 -7.16
C ARG A 103 4.44 -3.15 -7.94
N LEU A 104 5.53 -2.48 -8.25
CA LEU A 104 5.55 -1.29 -9.08
C LEU A 104 6.00 -1.65 -10.48
N VAL A 105 5.19 -1.32 -11.47
CA VAL A 105 5.44 -1.64 -12.87
C VAL A 105 5.55 -0.36 -13.68
N ASP A 106 6.65 -0.21 -14.42
CA ASP A 106 6.82 0.87 -15.39
C ASP A 106 5.84 0.68 -16.55
N LEU A 107 4.96 1.65 -16.79
CA LEU A 107 3.86 1.50 -17.75
C LEU A 107 4.29 1.57 -19.21
N ARG A 108 5.46 2.15 -19.50
CA ARG A 108 5.98 2.23 -20.88
C ARG A 108 6.65 0.95 -21.32
N SER A 109 7.40 0.32 -20.38
CA SER A 109 8.16 -0.89 -20.70
C SER A 109 7.43 -2.18 -20.28
N GLY A 110 6.41 -2.09 -19.42
CA GLY A 110 5.74 -3.23 -18.81
C GLY A 110 6.60 -3.99 -17.80
N LYS A 111 7.78 -3.46 -17.44
CA LYS A 111 8.71 -4.13 -16.53
C LYS A 111 8.39 -3.81 -15.08
N GLN A 112 8.42 -4.84 -14.22
CA GLN A 112 8.39 -4.63 -12.78
C GLN A 112 9.72 -4.01 -12.35
N ILE A 113 9.63 -2.87 -11.67
CA ILE A 113 10.79 -2.09 -11.21
C ILE A 113 10.99 -2.14 -9.71
N TRP A 114 10.00 -2.61 -8.97
CA TRP A 114 10.07 -2.82 -7.53
C TRP A 114 8.98 -3.79 -7.07
N SER A 115 9.20 -4.48 -5.96
CA SER A 115 8.19 -5.22 -5.21
C SER A 115 8.51 -5.16 -3.73
N GLY A 116 7.46 -5.21 -2.91
CA GLY A 116 7.55 -5.18 -1.46
C GLY A 116 6.41 -5.94 -0.82
N LYS A 117 6.58 -6.23 0.47
CA LYS A 117 5.57 -6.86 1.32
C LYS A 117 5.35 -6.00 2.55
N GLY A 118 4.10 -5.75 2.87
CA GLY A 118 3.66 -5.11 4.10
C GLY A 118 3.02 -6.14 5.02
N TYR A 119 3.38 -6.10 6.28
CA TYR A 119 2.76 -6.89 7.33
C TYR A 119 2.70 -6.07 8.62
N ALA A 120 1.58 -6.10 9.27
CA ALA A 120 1.41 -5.58 10.62
C ALA A 120 0.35 -6.39 11.38
N SER A 121 0.48 -6.48 12.69
CA SER A 121 -0.43 -7.19 13.57
C SER A 121 -0.41 -6.57 14.95
N ASP A 122 -1.54 -6.62 15.65
CA ASP A 122 -1.65 -6.15 17.03
C ASP A 122 -0.99 -7.11 18.04
N ALA A 123 -0.72 -8.35 17.63
CA ALA A 123 0.02 -9.33 18.44
C ALA A 123 1.55 -9.22 18.26
N GLN A 124 2.02 -8.41 17.30
CA GLN A 124 3.44 -8.30 17.01
C GLN A 124 4.14 -7.36 17.98
N ASP A 125 5.13 -7.87 18.72
CA ASP A 125 6.06 -7.04 19.47
C ASP A 125 7.07 -6.40 18.51
N ASN A 126 6.81 -5.17 18.12
CA ASN A 126 7.62 -4.40 17.17
C ASN A 126 8.79 -3.66 17.83
N SER A 127 9.07 -3.93 19.10
CA SER A 127 10.09 -3.23 19.89
C SER A 127 11.52 -3.36 19.35
N ASN A 128 11.79 -4.39 18.55
CA ASN A 128 13.13 -4.68 18.02
C ASN A 128 13.50 -3.96 16.70
N ASN A 129 12.60 -3.17 16.13
CA ASN A 129 12.81 -2.53 14.81
C ASN A 129 13.29 -1.07 14.87
N GLY A 130 14.00 -0.66 15.91
CA GLY A 130 14.53 0.69 16.04
C GLY A 130 13.45 1.77 16.13
N LEU A 131 13.72 2.98 15.61
CA LEU A 131 12.78 4.11 15.66
C LEU A 131 11.44 3.81 14.99
N LEU A 132 11.43 3.07 13.89
CA LEU A 132 10.20 2.69 13.20
C LEU A 132 9.38 1.72 14.06
N GLY A 133 10.02 0.75 14.70
CA GLY A 133 9.37 -0.17 15.63
C GLY A 133 8.77 0.54 16.84
N MET A 134 9.45 1.56 17.37
CA MET A 134 8.91 2.41 18.45
C MET A 134 7.67 3.18 18.03
N LEU A 135 7.66 3.76 16.82
CA LEU A 135 6.51 4.48 16.28
C LEU A 135 5.32 3.53 16.06
N ILE A 136 5.59 2.33 15.55
CA ILE A 136 4.58 1.29 15.36
C ILE A 136 4.00 0.86 16.71
N THR A 137 4.83 0.60 17.69
CA THR A 137 4.39 0.21 19.05
C THR A 137 3.54 1.32 19.71
N ALA A 138 3.92 2.58 19.53
CA ALA A 138 3.16 3.71 20.03
C ALA A 138 1.78 3.83 19.35
N ALA A 139 1.73 3.63 18.03
CA ALA A 139 0.50 3.64 17.25
C ALA A 139 -0.43 2.50 17.69
N VAL A 140 0.09 1.27 17.83
CA VAL A 140 -0.67 0.09 18.28
C VAL A 140 -1.29 0.32 19.68
N LYS A 141 -0.58 0.98 20.59
CA LYS A 141 -1.09 1.29 21.94
C LYS A 141 -2.23 2.32 21.95
N GLN A 142 -2.37 3.12 20.91
CA GLN A 142 -3.42 4.13 20.77
C GLN A 142 -4.60 3.67 19.89
N MET A 143 -4.58 2.41 19.44
CA MET A 143 -5.62 1.86 18.58
C MET A 143 -6.98 1.85 19.23
N SER A 144 -8.00 2.08 18.41
CA SER A 144 -9.40 1.99 18.79
C SER A 144 -9.75 0.57 19.25
N SER A 145 -10.66 0.48 20.22
CA SER A 145 -11.28 -0.78 20.62
C SER A 145 -12.29 -1.31 19.59
N ASN A 146 -12.65 -0.47 18.61
CA ASN A 146 -13.59 -0.83 17.54
C ASN A 146 -12.86 -1.64 16.47
N MET A 147 -13.34 -2.85 16.15
CA MET A 147 -12.65 -3.79 15.26
C MET A 147 -12.40 -3.24 13.84
N SER A 148 -13.34 -2.46 13.31
CA SER A 148 -13.19 -1.86 11.98
C SER A 148 -12.08 -0.80 11.95
N ASP A 149 -12.05 0.07 12.96
CA ASP A 149 -11.05 1.11 13.09
C ASP A 149 -9.67 0.50 13.35
N LYS A 150 -9.61 -0.54 14.17
CA LYS A 150 -8.37 -1.28 14.47
C LYS A 150 -7.73 -1.90 13.22
N SER A 151 -8.53 -2.52 12.36
CA SER A 151 -8.04 -3.09 11.10
C SER A 151 -7.47 -2.01 10.18
N HIS A 152 -8.10 -0.83 10.14
CA HIS A 152 -7.61 0.31 9.38
C HIS A 152 -6.29 0.85 9.96
N ASP A 153 -6.18 0.96 11.29
CA ASP A 153 -4.94 1.40 11.95
C ASP A 153 -3.77 0.45 11.66
N ILE A 154 -4.02 -0.87 11.69
CA ILE A 154 -3.03 -1.88 11.30
C ILE A 154 -2.67 -1.74 9.81
N ALA A 155 -3.63 -1.42 8.94
CA ALA A 155 -3.37 -1.20 7.51
C ALA A 155 -2.46 0.03 7.27
N ILE A 156 -2.59 1.10 8.07
CA ILE A 156 -1.69 2.26 8.01
C ILE A 156 -0.25 1.81 8.28
N ILE A 157 -0.04 1.00 9.31
CA ILE A 157 1.29 0.50 9.68
C ILE A 157 1.86 -0.40 8.57
N ALA A 158 1.07 -1.35 8.07
CA ALA A 158 1.49 -2.25 7.00
C ALA A 158 1.85 -1.49 5.72
N GLY A 159 1.03 -0.50 5.32
CA GLY A 159 1.26 0.35 4.16
C GLY A 159 2.52 1.21 4.31
N ALA A 160 2.70 1.85 5.46
CA ALA A 160 3.89 2.63 5.75
C ALA A 160 5.16 1.77 5.73
N THR A 161 5.13 0.59 6.36
CA THR A 161 6.27 -0.33 6.37
C THR A 161 6.65 -0.79 4.97
N MET A 162 5.67 -1.02 4.11
CA MET A 162 5.86 -1.47 2.73
C MET A 162 6.44 -0.38 1.82
N LEU A 163 5.94 0.86 1.94
CA LEU A 163 6.11 1.90 0.92
C LEU A 163 6.96 3.11 1.35
N THR A 164 7.52 3.11 2.55
CA THR A 164 8.41 4.18 2.98
C THR A 164 9.79 4.02 2.36
N ALA A 165 10.28 5.07 1.69
CA ALA A 165 11.62 5.13 1.12
C ALA A 165 12.63 5.49 2.22
N ASP A 166 13.02 4.51 3.03
CA ASP A 166 13.91 4.70 4.19
C ASP A 166 15.35 4.22 3.98
N GLY A 167 15.67 3.77 2.76
CA GLY A 167 17.00 3.30 2.37
C GLY A 167 17.36 1.89 2.81
N ARG A 168 16.43 1.16 3.43
CA ARG A 168 16.64 -0.28 3.74
C ARG A 168 16.66 -1.11 2.45
N ASN A 169 17.34 -2.25 2.49
CA ASN A 169 17.33 -3.20 1.38
C ASN A 169 15.88 -3.61 1.06
N GLY A 170 15.48 -3.43 -0.20
CA GLY A 170 14.14 -3.74 -0.66
C GLY A 170 13.11 -2.62 -0.47
N SER A 171 13.45 -1.51 0.21
CA SER A 171 12.56 -0.35 0.29
C SER A 171 12.34 0.28 -1.09
N ILE A 172 11.21 0.96 -1.27
CA ILE A 172 10.98 1.75 -2.48
C ILE A 172 12.03 2.86 -2.57
N LEU A 173 12.54 3.12 -3.77
CA LEU A 173 13.52 4.19 -3.97
C LEU A 173 12.86 5.56 -3.81
N PRO A 174 13.58 6.58 -3.29
CA PRO A 174 13.06 7.93 -3.24
C PRO A 174 12.66 8.44 -4.63
N GLY A 175 11.48 9.01 -4.73
CA GLY A 175 11.00 9.68 -5.92
C GLY A 175 11.73 11.01 -6.19
N PRO A 176 11.49 11.64 -7.33
CA PRO A 176 12.22 12.84 -7.74
C PRO A 176 11.94 14.09 -6.90
N ARG A 177 10.86 14.08 -6.11
CA ARG A 177 10.50 15.17 -5.18
C ARG A 177 10.80 14.84 -3.72
N ALA A 178 11.49 13.74 -3.46
CA ALA A 178 11.91 13.41 -2.10
C ALA A 178 12.77 14.52 -1.53
N LYS A 179 12.47 14.95 -0.30
CA LYS A 179 13.34 15.90 0.41
C LYS A 179 14.68 15.21 0.64
N VAL A 180 15.76 15.83 0.15
CA VAL A 180 17.11 15.37 0.47
C VAL A 180 17.26 15.49 1.97
N LYS A 181 17.38 14.38 2.69
CA LYS A 181 17.81 14.41 4.08
C LYS A 181 19.26 14.89 4.06
N THR A 182 19.48 16.17 4.31
CA THR A 182 20.81 16.67 4.61
C THR A 182 21.24 15.98 5.90
N ALA A 183 22.25 15.11 5.79
CA ALA A 183 22.91 14.56 6.97
C ALA A 183 23.52 15.73 7.73
N LEU A 184 23.05 16.00 8.96
CA LEU A 184 23.70 16.82 9.94
C LEU A 184 24.81 16.01 10.62
#